data_5cc31fc3c5c5b2e8d5ccef92d5bbdc9e
#
_entry.id   5cc31fc3c5c5b2e8d5ccef92d5bbdc9e
#
_cell.length_a   1.000
_cell.length_b   1.000
_cell.length_c   1.000
_cell.angle_alpha   90.00
_cell.angle_beta   90.00
_cell.angle_gamma   90.00
#
_symmetry.space_group_name_H-M   'P 1'
#
loop_
_entity.id
_entity.type
_entity.pdbx_description
1 polymer ?
#
loop_
_entity_poly.entity_id
_entity_poly.type
_entity_poly.pdbx_seq_one_letter_code
_entity_poly.pdbx_strand_id
1 'polypeptide(L)'
;MWDSLESALSDSRKRQVDENHLQRAQSVLEVLKAHNFTDTHVARLISKQPQVLHCRVSENLQPKFEYLMKNGFVGELLPELIVSNPIILRRALDTQIKPSFELLRSYLYSNDKIVSAMKRSSWLLTFNLKGTMQPNMDFLKKEGVPPHILENLIKSHPRTLMQKHHRMVYAVNTVKNLGLKSTSGMFIHAVRVMISMSEYTWKKKIELMKSFGWCEEEILSAFVREPLCLACSEEKIKNVMDFYMNTMKLEPHTIIAYPKFLMYAVDKRLRPRYADEVPGLLEMYVGAKKSKKLEYEIHQPKKHNDVASKTSCSYITSGSNSEGIFQQLDSSSLGTVFMLLWPCKEAQVVCMVVEAIADS
;
A
#
# COMPACT_ATOMS: atom_id res chain seq x y z
N MET A 1 -11.32 -12.78 38.78
CA MET A 1 -11.53 -11.33 39.03
C MET A 1 -10.97 -10.88 40.38
N TRP A 2 -11.00 -11.73 41.42
CA TRP A 2 -10.44 -11.43 42.76
C TRP A 2 -8.91 -11.52 42.80
N ASP A 3 -8.28 -12.47 42.06
CA ASP A 3 -6.82 -12.64 42.00
C ASP A 3 -6.08 -11.43 41.41
N SER A 4 -6.72 -10.70 40.50
CA SER A 4 -6.13 -9.48 39.94
C SER A 4 -6.12 -8.31 40.92
N LEU A 5 -7.12 -8.26 41.79
CA LEU A 5 -7.24 -7.22 42.80
C LEU A 5 -6.25 -7.47 43.96
N GLU A 6 -6.07 -8.71 44.37
CA GLU A 6 -5.09 -9.10 45.37
C GLU A 6 -3.64 -8.91 44.88
N SER A 7 -3.37 -9.23 43.60
CA SER A 7 -2.08 -8.96 42.98
C SER A 7 -1.81 -7.44 42.89
N ALA A 8 -2.81 -6.64 42.48
CA ALA A 8 -2.70 -5.17 42.45
C ALA A 8 -2.50 -4.56 43.85
N LEU A 9 -3.21 -5.09 44.86
CA LEU A 9 -3.04 -4.68 46.28
C LEU A 9 -1.70 -5.13 46.88
N SER A 10 -1.20 -6.31 46.48
CA SER A 10 0.12 -6.79 46.89
C SER A 10 1.24 -5.91 46.27
N ASP A 11 1.12 -5.53 45.00
CA ASP A 11 2.06 -4.62 44.34
C ASP A 11 1.99 -3.19 44.91
N SER A 12 0.79 -2.73 45.30
CA SER A 12 0.64 -1.43 45.98
C SER A 12 1.21 -1.41 47.38
N ARG A 13 1.16 -2.53 48.10
CA ARG A 13 1.81 -2.69 49.45
C ARG A 13 3.33 -2.78 49.37
N LYS A 14 3.89 -3.31 48.28
CA LYS A 14 5.36 -3.37 48.07
C LYS A 14 5.94 -2.03 47.66
N ARG A 15 5.16 -1.15 47.09
CA ARG A 15 5.52 0.24 46.85
C ARG A 15 4.85 1.06 47.95
N GLN A 16 5.59 1.46 48.96
CA GLN A 16 5.16 2.53 49.85
C GLN A 16 4.71 3.69 48.94
N VAL A 17 3.39 3.90 48.85
CA VAL A 17 2.84 5.03 48.08
C VAL A 17 3.18 6.24 48.92
N ASP A 18 4.35 6.80 48.68
CA ASP A 18 4.82 8.03 49.26
C ASP A 18 3.79 9.11 48.89
N GLU A 19 3.44 9.98 49.83
CA GLU A 19 2.51 11.10 49.69
C GLU A 19 2.87 11.96 48.44
N ASN A 20 4.15 12.06 48.14
CA ASN A 20 4.71 12.64 46.91
C ASN A 20 4.25 11.95 45.60
N HIS A 21 4.05 10.65 45.61
CA HIS A 21 3.55 9.92 44.44
C HIS A 21 2.06 10.19 44.19
N LEU A 22 1.27 10.30 45.26
CA LEU A 22 -0.15 10.61 45.18
C LEU A 22 -0.37 12.04 44.64
N GLN A 23 0.39 13.00 45.14
CA GLN A 23 0.34 14.39 44.70
C GLN A 23 0.78 14.54 43.23
N ARG A 24 1.79 13.79 42.78
CA ARG A 24 2.20 13.76 41.37
C ARG A 24 1.12 13.18 40.48
N ALA A 25 0.53 12.05 40.88
CA ALA A 25 -0.56 11.45 40.11
C ALA A 25 -1.75 12.39 39.94
N GLN A 26 -2.12 13.12 41.03
CA GLN A 26 -3.17 14.12 41.01
C GLN A 26 -2.84 15.27 40.07
N SER A 27 -1.63 15.83 40.16
CA SER A 27 -1.17 16.90 39.26
C SER A 27 -1.17 16.46 37.78
N VAL A 28 -0.80 15.19 37.49
CA VAL A 28 -0.89 14.65 36.13
C VAL A 28 -2.33 14.58 35.65
N LEU A 29 -3.28 14.11 36.49
CA LEU A 29 -4.69 14.05 36.13
C LEU A 29 -5.28 15.43 35.87
N GLU A 30 -4.92 16.41 36.70
CA GLU A 30 -5.35 17.82 36.50
C GLU A 30 -4.87 18.38 35.16
N VAL A 31 -3.60 18.16 34.80
CA VAL A 31 -3.03 18.60 33.53
C VAL A 31 -3.67 17.89 32.35
N LEU A 32 -3.93 16.58 32.43
CA LEU A 32 -4.64 15.86 31.37
C LEU A 32 -6.04 16.44 31.15
N LYS A 33 -6.80 16.69 32.22
CA LYS A 33 -8.15 17.31 32.14
C LYS A 33 -8.10 18.71 31.55
N ALA A 34 -7.13 19.53 31.97
CA ALA A 34 -6.92 20.88 31.43
C ALA A 34 -6.61 20.89 29.91
N HIS A 35 -6.14 19.76 29.36
CA HIS A 35 -5.82 19.59 27.93
C HIS A 35 -6.85 18.73 27.19
N ASN A 36 -8.11 18.76 27.61
CA ASN A 36 -9.27 18.08 26.97
C ASN A 36 -9.22 16.54 26.98
N PHE A 37 -8.45 15.91 27.89
CA PHE A 37 -8.55 14.47 28.06
C PHE A 37 -9.85 14.13 28.82
N THR A 38 -10.76 13.44 28.15
CA THR A 38 -11.95 12.86 28.81
C THR A 38 -11.56 11.73 29.77
N ASP A 39 -12.44 11.35 30.68
CA ASP A 39 -12.18 10.21 31.56
C ASP A 39 -11.89 8.92 30.81
N THR A 40 -12.52 8.73 29.64
CA THR A 40 -12.23 7.62 28.71
C THR A 40 -10.80 7.69 28.16
N HIS A 41 -10.32 8.88 27.78
CA HIS A 41 -8.95 9.09 27.34
C HIS A 41 -7.95 8.79 28.45
N VAL A 42 -8.21 9.28 29.65
CA VAL A 42 -7.39 9.06 30.85
C VAL A 42 -7.31 7.57 31.18
N ALA A 43 -8.43 6.87 31.23
CA ALA A 43 -8.49 5.44 31.51
C ALA A 43 -7.69 4.62 30.47
N ARG A 44 -7.87 4.91 29.18
CA ARG A 44 -7.09 4.26 28.10
C ARG A 44 -5.60 4.55 28.17
N LEU A 45 -5.22 5.79 28.49
CA LEU A 45 -3.82 6.20 28.63
C LEU A 45 -3.15 5.46 29.78
N ILE A 46 -3.79 5.45 30.97
CA ILE A 46 -3.28 4.76 32.16
C ILE A 46 -3.20 3.25 31.92
N SER A 47 -4.20 2.64 31.31
CA SER A 47 -4.20 1.22 30.95
C SER A 47 -3.01 0.84 30.07
N LYS A 48 -2.65 1.67 29.09
CA LYS A 48 -1.52 1.41 28.18
C LYS A 48 -0.16 1.79 28.79
N GLN A 49 -0.12 2.80 29.63
CA GLN A 49 1.10 3.42 30.15
C GLN A 49 0.89 3.90 31.59
N PRO A 50 0.81 3.00 32.58
CA PRO A 50 0.59 3.39 34.00
C PRO A 50 1.64 4.38 34.51
N GLN A 51 2.87 4.28 34.01
CA GLN A 51 3.99 5.13 34.45
C GLN A 51 3.77 6.62 34.16
N VAL A 52 2.74 6.99 33.38
CA VAL A 52 2.40 8.39 33.13
C VAL A 52 2.06 9.12 34.45
N LEU A 53 1.45 8.43 35.42
CA LEU A 53 1.11 8.99 36.72
C LEU A 53 2.33 9.39 37.56
N HIS A 54 3.52 8.90 37.24
CA HIS A 54 4.78 9.26 37.91
C HIS A 54 5.56 10.34 37.15
N CYS A 55 5.02 10.85 36.03
CA CYS A 55 5.68 11.89 35.25
C CYS A 55 5.73 13.21 36.03
N ARG A 56 6.85 13.94 35.90
CA ARG A 56 6.96 15.32 36.34
C ARG A 56 6.25 16.23 35.35
N VAL A 57 5.21 16.90 35.80
CA VAL A 57 4.36 17.73 34.92
C VAL A 57 5.16 18.83 34.25
N SER A 58 5.86 19.66 35.07
CA SER A 58 6.61 20.83 34.57
C SER A 58 7.79 20.49 33.65
N GLU A 59 8.46 19.36 33.90
CA GLU A 59 9.67 18.96 33.16
C GLU A 59 9.36 18.06 31.95
N ASN A 60 8.22 17.39 31.94
CA ASN A 60 7.92 16.35 30.95
C ASN A 60 6.61 16.61 30.18
N LEU A 61 5.45 16.63 30.86
CA LEU A 61 4.18 16.67 30.18
C LEU A 61 3.90 18.05 29.56
N GLN A 62 4.02 19.10 30.37
CA GLN A 62 3.72 20.46 29.98
C GLN A 62 4.50 20.91 28.74
N PRO A 63 5.85 20.79 28.69
CA PRO A 63 6.61 21.23 27.52
C PRO A 63 6.26 20.45 26.25
N LYS A 64 5.90 19.16 26.38
CA LYS A 64 5.48 18.35 25.22
C LYS A 64 4.10 18.75 24.71
N PHE A 65 3.15 18.98 25.59
CA PHE A 65 1.81 19.40 25.22
C PHE A 65 1.84 20.78 24.56
N GLU A 66 2.56 21.74 25.14
CA GLU A 66 2.75 23.07 24.56
C GLU A 66 3.37 22.99 23.15
N TYR A 67 4.42 22.17 23.00
CA TYR A 67 5.06 21.98 21.70
C TYR A 67 4.11 21.38 20.68
N LEU A 68 3.38 20.32 21.05
CA LEU A 68 2.43 19.65 20.15
C LEU A 68 1.27 20.57 19.77
N MET A 69 0.70 21.31 20.73
CA MET A 69 -0.37 22.27 20.47
C MET A 69 0.08 23.39 19.55
N LYS A 70 1.28 23.96 19.77
CA LYS A 70 1.89 24.97 18.88
C LYS A 70 2.06 24.45 17.45
N ASN A 71 2.14 23.15 17.27
CA ASN A 71 2.32 22.50 15.97
C ASN A 71 1.04 21.87 15.41
N GLY A 72 -0.14 22.27 15.90
CA GLY A 72 -1.43 21.95 15.33
C GLY A 72 -2.21 20.83 16.01
N PHE A 73 -1.69 20.23 17.11
CA PHE A 73 -2.44 19.22 17.89
C PHE A 73 -3.30 19.90 18.95
N VAL A 74 -4.33 20.60 18.51
CA VAL A 74 -5.25 21.35 19.38
C VAL A 74 -6.56 20.61 19.60
N GLY A 75 -7.28 20.92 20.68
CA GLY A 75 -8.57 20.29 21.02
C GLY A 75 -8.43 18.79 21.21
N GLU A 76 -9.27 18.00 20.57
CA GLU A 76 -9.30 16.54 20.65
C GLU A 76 -8.07 15.86 20.01
N LEU A 77 -7.31 16.58 19.15
CA LEU A 77 -6.17 15.99 18.45
C LEU A 77 -5.02 15.60 19.37
N LEU A 78 -4.80 16.35 20.45
CA LEU A 78 -3.75 16.04 21.42
C LEU A 78 -4.09 14.78 22.22
N PRO A 79 -5.27 14.64 22.85
CA PRO A 79 -5.70 13.40 23.48
C PRO A 79 -5.65 12.19 22.57
N GLU A 80 -6.20 12.28 21.34
CA GLU A 80 -6.17 11.20 20.35
C GLU A 80 -4.75 10.75 20.02
N LEU A 81 -3.83 11.69 19.77
CA LEU A 81 -2.42 11.37 19.48
C LEU A 81 -1.78 10.63 20.66
N ILE A 82 -1.91 11.16 21.86
CA ILE A 82 -1.27 10.61 23.07
C ILE A 82 -1.86 9.24 23.42
N VAL A 83 -3.18 9.06 23.38
CA VAL A 83 -3.83 7.77 23.65
C VAL A 83 -3.51 6.74 22.57
N SER A 84 -3.36 7.17 21.29
CA SER A 84 -2.96 6.26 20.22
C SER A 84 -1.52 5.74 20.41
N ASN A 85 -0.61 6.60 20.88
CA ASN A 85 0.78 6.27 21.12
C ASN A 85 1.35 6.92 22.38
N PRO A 86 1.06 6.36 23.57
CA PRO A 86 1.54 6.91 24.85
C PRO A 86 3.06 6.95 24.99
N ILE A 87 3.80 6.19 24.17
CA ILE A 87 5.27 6.18 24.17
C ILE A 87 5.84 7.58 23.87
N ILE A 88 5.09 8.46 23.20
CA ILE A 88 5.46 9.85 22.97
C ILE A 88 5.85 10.55 24.29
N LEU A 89 5.12 10.28 25.36
CA LEU A 89 5.39 10.89 26.68
C LEU A 89 6.71 10.44 27.31
N ARG A 90 7.25 9.29 26.88
CA ARG A 90 8.55 8.76 27.31
C ARG A 90 9.73 9.25 26.48
N ARG A 91 9.47 9.84 25.30
CA ARG A 91 10.54 10.33 24.42
C ARG A 91 10.97 11.73 24.85
N ALA A 92 12.27 12.00 24.72
CA ALA A 92 12.81 13.33 24.99
C ALA A 92 12.28 14.34 23.96
N LEU A 93 11.85 15.51 24.45
CA LEU A 93 11.31 16.56 23.59
C LEU A 93 12.36 17.07 22.59
N ASP A 94 13.53 17.46 23.09
CA ASP A 94 14.54 18.17 22.29
C ASP A 94 15.35 17.26 21.39
N THR A 95 15.65 16.03 21.83
CA THR A 95 16.51 15.10 21.08
C THR A 95 15.75 14.11 20.21
N GLN A 96 14.43 13.95 20.41
CA GLN A 96 13.63 12.99 19.66
C GLN A 96 12.40 13.62 18.98
N ILE A 97 11.52 14.28 19.76
CA ILE A 97 10.23 14.76 19.23
C ILE A 97 10.44 15.92 18.27
N LYS A 98 11.14 16.98 18.71
CA LYS A 98 11.42 18.17 17.88
C LYS A 98 12.17 17.80 16.58
N PRO A 99 13.29 17.05 16.63
CA PRO A 99 14.01 16.68 15.40
C PRO A 99 13.17 15.84 14.43
N SER A 100 12.32 14.95 14.96
CA SER A 100 11.40 14.16 14.09
C SER A 100 10.35 15.05 13.43
N PHE A 101 9.84 16.03 14.18
CA PHE A 101 8.85 16.98 13.66
C PHE A 101 9.45 17.90 12.60
N GLU A 102 10.65 18.42 12.82
CA GLU A 102 11.40 19.26 11.87
C GLU A 102 11.70 18.49 10.58
N LEU A 103 12.13 17.22 10.70
CA LEU A 103 12.33 16.39 9.52
C LEU A 103 11.05 16.21 8.73
N LEU A 104 9.93 15.91 9.37
CA LEU A 104 8.64 15.79 8.69
C LEU A 104 8.23 17.11 8.03
N ARG A 105 8.49 18.24 8.69
CA ARG A 105 8.20 19.58 8.14
C ARG A 105 9.00 19.87 6.88
N SER A 106 10.25 19.44 6.80
CA SER A 106 11.11 19.64 5.62
C SER A 106 10.61 18.92 4.36
N TYR A 107 9.73 17.90 4.53
CA TYR A 107 9.14 17.17 3.41
C TYR A 107 7.65 17.45 3.19
N LEU A 108 6.90 17.77 4.25
CA LEU A 108 5.46 17.97 4.18
C LEU A 108 5.07 19.46 4.08
N TYR A 109 5.96 20.38 4.46
CA TYR A 109 5.84 21.83 4.36
C TYR A 109 4.66 22.47 5.12
N SER A 110 3.80 21.69 5.79
CA SER A 110 2.60 22.15 6.50
C SER A 110 2.35 21.34 7.76
N ASN A 111 1.96 22.02 8.84
CA ASN A 111 1.57 21.37 10.09
C ASN A 111 0.32 20.49 9.89
N ASP A 112 -0.65 20.91 9.07
CA ASP A 112 -1.87 20.13 8.82
C ASP A 112 -1.56 18.80 8.16
N LYS A 113 -0.60 18.78 7.22
CA LYS A 113 -0.14 17.55 6.60
C LYS A 113 0.60 16.64 7.58
N ILE A 114 1.36 17.23 8.52
CA ILE A 114 2.03 16.48 9.60
C ILE A 114 0.97 15.89 10.53
N VAL A 115 -0.01 16.67 10.98
CA VAL A 115 -1.12 16.19 11.81
C VAL A 115 -1.86 15.05 11.10
N SER A 116 -2.17 15.20 9.82
CA SER A 116 -2.82 14.16 9.02
C SER A 116 -1.97 12.86 8.94
N ALA A 117 -0.65 12.97 8.75
CA ALA A 117 0.25 11.83 8.77
C ALA A 117 0.30 11.16 10.15
N MET A 118 0.31 11.96 11.24
CA MET A 118 0.34 11.48 12.61
C MET A 118 -0.97 10.77 13.03
N LYS A 119 -2.14 11.24 12.59
CA LYS A 119 -3.41 10.54 12.81
C LYS A 119 -3.38 9.09 12.32
N ARG A 120 -2.67 8.84 11.23
CA ARG A 120 -2.50 7.49 10.66
C ARG A 120 -1.31 6.73 11.24
N SER A 121 -0.27 7.43 11.66
CA SER A 121 1.04 6.86 12.01
C SER A 121 1.70 7.63 13.17
N SER A 122 1.02 7.69 14.33
CA SER A 122 1.48 8.38 15.54
C SER A 122 2.87 7.93 16.02
N TRP A 123 3.27 6.73 15.65
CA TRP A 123 4.58 6.16 15.99
C TRP A 123 5.77 6.91 15.35
N LEU A 124 5.55 7.71 14.30
CA LEU A 124 6.62 8.47 13.63
C LEU A 124 7.41 9.37 14.61
N LEU A 125 6.75 9.96 15.61
CA LEU A 125 7.44 10.78 16.63
C LEU A 125 8.29 9.97 17.61
N THR A 126 8.13 8.65 17.65
CA THR A 126 8.82 7.78 18.62
C THR A 126 10.01 7.03 18.03
N PHE A 127 10.23 7.13 16.71
CA PHE A 127 11.34 6.51 16.00
C PHE A 127 12.42 7.51 15.62
N ASN A 128 13.66 7.04 15.47
CA ASN A 128 14.76 7.85 14.95
C ASN A 128 14.59 8.05 13.43
N LEU A 129 13.84 9.06 13.03
CA LEU A 129 13.58 9.36 11.63
C LEU A 129 14.83 9.82 10.89
N LYS A 130 15.73 10.57 11.55
CA LYS A 130 17.00 11.01 10.96
C LYS A 130 17.89 9.83 10.58
N GLY A 131 17.96 8.81 11.44
CA GLY A 131 18.82 7.63 11.19
C GLY A 131 18.20 6.60 10.24
N THR A 132 16.88 6.58 10.07
CA THR A 132 16.22 5.52 9.29
C THR A 132 15.47 6.03 8.07
N MET A 133 14.60 7.01 8.23
CA MET A 133 13.74 7.53 7.18
C MET A 133 14.50 8.49 6.24
N GLN A 134 15.27 9.41 6.81
CA GLN A 134 15.96 10.45 6.03
C GLN A 134 16.90 9.88 4.96
N PRO A 135 17.78 8.89 5.24
CA PRO A 135 18.64 8.32 4.20
C PRO A 135 17.86 7.75 3.01
N ASN A 136 16.70 7.12 3.28
CA ASN A 136 15.86 6.58 2.23
C ASN A 136 15.13 7.67 1.43
N MET A 137 14.69 8.73 2.09
CA MET A 137 14.09 9.89 1.44
C MET A 137 15.09 10.61 0.54
N ASP A 138 16.29 10.88 1.04
CA ASP A 138 17.35 11.55 0.30
C ASP A 138 17.78 10.69 -0.91
N PHE A 139 17.86 9.38 -0.74
CA PHE A 139 18.13 8.45 -1.83
C PHE A 139 17.02 8.49 -2.90
N LEU A 140 15.76 8.35 -2.52
CA LEU A 140 14.63 8.40 -3.47
C LEU A 140 14.57 9.76 -4.20
N LYS A 141 14.86 10.86 -3.51
CA LYS A 141 14.97 12.19 -4.12
C LYS A 141 16.11 12.25 -5.13
N LYS A 142 17.28 11.70 -4.80
CA LYS A 142 18.44 11.60 -5.71
C LYS A 142 18.13 10.75 -6.94
N GLU A 143 17.34 9.70 -6.79
CA GLU A 143 16.87 8.84 -7.87
C GLU A 143 15.78 9.50 -8.75
N GLY A 144 15.40 10.74 -8.46
CA GLY A 144 14.45 11.52 -9.25
C GLY A 144 12.98 11.26 -8.94
N VAL A 145 12.67 10.67 -7.78
CA VAL A 145 11.25 10.52 -7.37
C VAL A 145 10.66 11.90 -7.06
N PRO A 146 9.52 12.27 -7.68
CA PRO A 146 8.90 13.57 -7.51
C PRO A 146 8.52 13.89 -6.06
N PRO A 147 8.64 15.15 -5.61
CA PRO A 147 8.33 15.54 -4.22
C PRO A 147 6.91 15.17 -3.76
N HIS A 148 5.90 15.31 -4.60
CA HIS A 148 4.51 14.96 -4.24
C HIS A 148 4.33 13.46 -3.99
N ILE A 149 5.09 12.60 -4.68
CA ILE A 149 5.09 11.14 -4.45
C ILE A 149 5.74 10.83 -3.10
N LEU A 150 6.86 11.49 -2.77
CA LEU A 150 7.53 11.36 -1.47
C LEU A 150 6.62 11.83 -0.33
N GLU A 151 5.93 12.96 -0.50
CA GLU A 151 4.94 13.46 0.46
C GLU A 151 3.82 12.44 0.69
N ASN A 152 3.26 11.88 -0.37
CA ASN A 152 2.22 10.87 -0.28
C ASN A 152 2.72 9.58 0.39
N LEU A 153 3.98 9.22 0.17
CA LEU A 153 4.60 8.06 0.80
C LEU A 153 4.71 8.23 2.32
N ILE A 154 5.11 9.42 2.81
CA ILE A 154 5.13 9.75 4.24
C ILE A 154 3.71 9.66 4.83
N LYS A 155 2.71 10.24 4.16
CA LYS A 155 1.33 10.28 4.66
C LYS A 155 0.65 8.91 4.69
N SER A 156 0.87 8.10 3.66
CA SER A 156 0.11 6.87 3.45
C SER A 156 0.86 5.59 3.79
N HIS A 157 2.19 5.56 3.58
CA HIS A 157 3.00 4.36 3.69
C HIS A 157 4.37 4.60 4.33
N PRO A 158 4.45 5.30 5.49
CA PRO A 158 5.74 5.68 6.09
C PRO A 158 6.63 4.48 6.44
N ARG A 159 6.04 3.31 6.71
CA ARG A 159 6.81 2.08 6.99
C ARG A 159 7.75 1.67 5.84
N THR A 160 7.42 2.04 4.60
CA THR A 160 8.30 1.81 3.44
C THR A 160 9.61 2.57 3.60
N LEU A 161 9.55 3.79 4.14
CA LEU A 161 10.71 4.64 4.37
C LEU A 161 11.55 4.24 5.58
N MET A 162 10.99 3.41 6.47
CA MET A 162 11.66 2.93 7.69
C MET A 162 12.44 1.62 7.48
N GLN A 163 12.58 1.19 6.24
CA GLN A 163 13.36 -0.01 5.91
C GLN A 163 14.87 0.25 5.98
N LYS A 164 15.64 -0.83 6.15
CA LYS A 164 17.10 -0.75 6.06
C LYS A 164 17.51 -0.18 4.70
N HIS A 165 18.46 0.75 4.68
CA HIS A 165 18.84 1.48 3.49
C HIS A 165 19.23 0.57 2.31
N HIS A 166 20.00 -0.49 2.55
CA HIS A 166 20.39 -1.43 1.50
C HIS A 166 19.19 -2.13 0.84
N ARG A 167 18.09 -2.38 1.58
CA ARG A 167 16.87 -2.94 0.99
C ARG A 167 16.15 -1.94 0.09
N MET A 168 16.18 -0.66 0.46
CA MET A 168 15.65 0.40 -0.38
C MET A 168 16.43 0.51 -1.68
N VAL A 169 17.77 0.54 -1.60
CA VAL A 169 18.66 0.58 -2.77
C VAL A 169 18.42 -0.62 -3.69
N TYR A 170 18.38 -1.83 -3.12
CA TYR A 170 18.09 -3.05 -3.89
C TYR A 170 16.75 -2.96 -4.62
N ALA A 171 15.67 -2.59 -3.92
CA ALA A 171 14.34 -2.50 -4.51
C ALA A 171 14.26 -1.46 -5.63
N VAL A 172 14.84 -0.29 -5.42
CA VAL A 172 14.88 0.78 -6.44
C VAL A 172 15.65 0.34 -7.68
N ASN A 173 16.84 -0.25 -7.51
CA ASN A 173 17.64 -0.73 -8.63
C ASN A 173 16.93 -1.84 -9.41
N THR A 174 16.32 -2.79 -8.72
CA THR A 174 15.54 -3.86 -9.35
C THR A 174 14.39 -3.29 -10.18
N VAL A 175 13.62 -2.36 -9.62
CA VAL A 175 12.48 -1.74 -10.31
C VAL A 175 12.93 -0.92 -11.53
N LYS A 176 14.07 -0.22 -11.44
CA LYS A 176 14.67 0.50 -12.57
C LYS A 176 15.14 -0.46 -13.68
N ASN A 177 15.77 -1.58 -13.30
CA ASN A 177 16.20 -2.61 -14.25
C ASN A 177 15.01 -3.27 -14.98
N LEU A 178 13.82 -3.28 -14.37
CA LEU A 178 12.58 -3.69 -15.02
C LEU A 178 11.98 -2.61 -15.94
N GLY A 179 12.65 -1.48 -16.12
CA GLY A 179 12.25 -0.41 -17.05
C GLY A 179 11.31 0.65 -16.47
N LEU A 180 10.97 0.61 -15.17
CA LEU A 180 10.15 1.65 -14.58
C LEU A 180 10.97 2.91 -14.30
N LYS A 181 10.52 4.03 -14.82
CA LYS A 181 11.11 5.35 -14.54
C LYS A 181 10.71 5.84 -13.15
N SER A 182 11.64 6.46 -12.42
CA SER A 182 11.39 7.00 -11.07
C SER A 182 10.33 8.10 -11.02
N THR A 183 10.04 8.73 -12.14
CA THR A 183 8.97 9.72 -12.29
C THR A 183 7.58 9.10 -12.49
N SER A 184 7.51 7.80 -12.79
CA SER A 184 6.23 7.09 -12.97
C SER A 184 5.49 6.91 -11.64
N GLY A 185 4.17 7.11 -11.65
CA GLY A 185 3.33 6.81 -10.49
C GLY A 185 3.43 5.35 -10.03
N MET A 186 3.65 4.41 -10.96
CA MET A 186 3.79 2.98 -10.65
C MET A 186 5.13 2.64 -9.99
N PHE A 187 6.17 3.47 -10.17
CA PHE A 187 7.50 3.22 -9.61
C PHE A 187 7.49 2.98 -8.11
N ILE A 188 6.88 3.88 -7.36
CA ILE A 188 6.86 3.76 -5.90
C ILE A 188 5.98 2.60 -5.42
N HIS A 189 4.95 2.24 -6.17
CA HIS A 189 4.15 1.04 -5.89
C HIS A 189 5.01 -0.22 -6.09
N ALA A 190 5.78 -0.31 -7.17
CA ALA A 190 6.70 -1.42 -7.42
C ALA A 190 7.79 -1.52 -6.33
N VAL A 191 8.43 -0.39 -5.97
CA VAL A 191 9.41 -0.34 -4.87
C VAL A 191 8.79 -0.83 -3.56
N ARG A 192 7.57 -0.42 -3.22
CA ARG A 192 6.86 -0.87 -2.02
C ARG A 192 6.60 -2.37 -2.03
N VAL A 193 6.18 -2.93 -3.15
CA VAL A 193 5.93 -4.36 -3.30
C VAL A 193 7.24 -5.14 -3.13
N MET A 194 8.33 -4.73 -3.79
CA MET A 194 9.65 -5.34 -3.64
C MET A 194 10.14 -5.31 -2.19
N ILE A 195 9.98 -4.19 -1.48
CA ILE A 195 10.35 -4.07 -0.07
C ILE A 195 9.50 -4.97 0.83
N SER A 196 8.22 -5.16 0.50
CA SER A 196 7.29 -5.92 1.35
C SER A 196 7.53 -7.43 1.32
N MET A 197 8.30 -7.93 0.35
CA MET A 197 8.55 -9.36 0.15
C MET A 197 10.01 -9.74 0.37
N SER A 198 10.24 -10.98 0.79
CA SER A 198 11.55 -11.62 0.71
C SER A 198 11.79 -12.14 -0.71
N GLU A 199 13.06 -12.38 -1.06
CA GLU A 199 13.42 -13.02 -2.34
C GLU A 199 12.75 -14.39 -2.50
N TYR A 200 12.66 -15.16 -1.41
CA TYR A 200 11.95 -16.44 -1.39
C TYR A 200 10.47 -16.27 -1.75
N THR A 201 9.79 -15.30 -1.14
CA THR A 201 8.37 -15.04 -1.42
C THR A 201 8.17 -14.56 -2.87
N TRP A 202 9.08 -13.75 -3.39
CA TRP A 202 9.08 -13.32 -4.78
C TRP A 202 9.16 -14.50 -5.73
N LYS A 203 10.19 -15.35 -5.58
CA LYS A 203 10.37 -16.56 -6.41
C LYS A 203 9.14 -17.46 -6.37
N LYS A 204 8.61 -17.70 -5.18
CA LYS A 204 7.42 -18.55 -4.99
C LYS A 204 6.18 -18.01 -5.72
N LYS A 205 6.00 -16.67 -5.73
CA LYS A 205 4.91 -16.05 -6.49
C LYS A 205 5.11 -16.14 -8.00
N ILE A 206 6.33 -15.95 -8.48
CA ILE A 206 6.66 -16.15 -9.90
C ILE A 206 6.35 -17.59 -10.32
N GLU A 207 6.77 -18.60 -9.55
CA GLU A 207 6.47 -19.99 -9.83
C GLU A 207 4.95 -20.29 -9.81
N LEU A 208 4.23 -19.72 -8.85
CA LEU A 208 2.77 -19.81 -8.84
C LEU A 208 2.16 -19.23 -10.12
N MET A 209 2.62 -18.07 -10.57
CA MET A 209 2.09 -17.47 -11.79
C MET A 209 2.46 -18.26 -13.03
N LYS A 210 3.68 -18.82 -13.10
CA LYS A 210 4.08 -19.76 -14.16
C LYS A 210 3.19 -21.01 -14.22
N SER A 211 2.68 -21.49 -13.08
CA SER A 211 1.75 -22.63 -13.04
C SER A 211 0.40 -22.38 -13.73
N PHE A 212 0.05 -21.11 -14.00
CA PHE A 212 -1.12 -20.75 -14.81
C PHE A 212 -0.81 -20.64 -16.32
N GLY A 213 0.42 -20.99 -16.73
CA GLY A 213 0.84 -20.97 -18.13
C GLY A 213 1.49 -19.67 -18.61
N TRP A 214 1.82 -18.75 -17.70
CA TRP A 214 2.48 -17.49 -18.06
C TRP A 214 4.00 -17.62 -18.06
N CYS A 215 4.67 -17.01 -19.03
CA CYS A 215 6.11 -16.91 -19.02
C CYS A 215 6.60 -15.79 -18.06
N GLU A 216 7.88 -15.83 -17.73
CA GLU A 216 8.44 -14.86 -16.78
C GLU A 216 8.36 -13.42 -17.31
N GLU A 217 8.55 -13.23 -18.60
CA GLU A 217 8.45 -11.93 -19.27
C GLU A 217 7.04 -11.34 -19.17
N GLU A 218 6.00 -12.15 -19.33
CA GLU A 218 4.60 -11.74 -19.16
C GLU A 218 4.31 -11.32 -17.73
N ILE A 219 4.82 -12.09 -16.75
CA ILE A 219 4.66 -11.80 -15.33
C ILE A 219 5.36 -10.50 -14.95
N LEU A 220 6.60 -10.29 -15.41
CA LEU A 220 7.35 -9.06 -15.16
C LEU A 220 6.72 -7.85 -15.86
N SER A 221 6.21 -8.03 -17.10
CA SER A 221 5.46 -7.00 -17.80
C SER A 221 4.16 -6.63 -17.05
N ALA A 222 3.45 -7.62 -16.52
CA ALA A 222 2.27 -7.39 -15.68
C ALA A 222 2.63 -6.63 -14.39
N PHE A 223 3.74 -6.99 -13.74
CA PHE A 223 4.25 -6.28 -12.56
C PHE A 223 4.61 -4.83 -12.85
N VAL A 224 5.23 -4.55 -14.00
CA VAL A 224 5.56 -3.17 -14.42
C VAL A 224 4.29 -2.33 -14.61
N ARG A 225 3.24 -2.90 -15.19
CA ARG A 225 1.95 -2.21 -15.43
C ARG A 225 1.14 -2.03 -14.15
N GLU A 226 1.06 -3.07 -13.31
CA GLU A 226 0.28 -3.08 -12.07
C GLU A 226 1.04 -3.82 -10.96
N PRO A 227 1.99 -3.15 -10.29
CA PRO A 227 2.83 -3.80 -9.28
C PRO A 227 2.06 -4.46 -8.14
N LEU A 228 0.89 -3.93 -7.80
CA LEU A 228 0.10 -4.41 -6.68
C LEU A 228 -0.50 -5.80 -6.92
N CYS A 229 -0.55 -6.29 -8.16
CA CYS A 229 -0.99 -7.66 -8.47
C CYS A 229 -0.13 -8.71 -7.74
N LEU A 230 1.19 -8.48 -7.61
CA LEU A 230 2.09 -9.34 -6.85
C LEU A 230 2.08 -9.08 -5.34
N ALA A 231 1.46 -7.99 -4.86
CA ALA A 231 1.24 -7.77 -3.43
C ALA A 231 0.17 -8.70 -2.84
N CYS A 232 -0.70 -9.26 -3.68
CA CYS A 232 -1.74 -10.21 -3.25
C CYS A 232 -1.12 -11.48 -2.66
N SER A 233 -1.79 -12.12 -1.70
CA SER A 233 -1.37 -13.43 -1.18
C SER A 233 -1.50 -14.51 -2.26
N GLU A 234 -0.70 -15.57 -2.14
CA GLU A 234 -0.79 -16.72 -3.06
C GLU A 234 -2.19 -17.33 -3.08
N GLU A 235 -2.82 -17.45 -1.92
CA GLU A 235 -4.19 -17.93 -1.78
C GLU A 235 -5.18 -17.04 -2.54
N LYS A 236 -5.05 -15.71 -2.40
CA LYS A 236 -5.89 -14.78 -3.16
C LYS A 236 -5.70 -14.92 -4.65
N ILE A 237 -4.45 -15.02 -5.13
CA ILE A 237 -4.16 -15.21 -6.56
C ILE A 237 -4.82 -16.51 -7.06
N LYS A 238 -4.66 -17.64 -6.33
CA LYS A 238 -5.29 -18.91 -6.67
C LYS A 238 -6.82 -18.81 -6.75
N ASN A 239 -7.45 -18.24 -5.73
CA ASN A 239 -8.92 -18.09 -5.68
C ASN A 239 -9.46 -17.21 -6.81
N VAL A 240 -8.76 -16.13 -7.14
CA VAL A 240 -9.16 -15.25 -8.24
C VAL A 240 -8.98 -15.94 -9.58
N MET A 241 -7.86 -16.64 -9.79
CA MET A 241 -7.61 -17.41 -11.01
C MET A 241 -8.61 -18.53 -11.20
N ASP A 242 -8.92 -19.29 -10.14
CA ASP A 242 -9.94 -20.32 -10.15
C ASP A 242 -11.31 -19.76 -10.60
N PHE A 243 -11.71 -18.63 -10.02
CA PHE A 243 -12.96 -17.98 -10.40
C PHE A 243 -12.99 -17.54 -11.86
N TYR A 244 -11.94 -16.89 -12.35
CA TYR A 244 -11.88 -16.46 -13.73
C TYR A 244 -11.82 -17.62 -14.73
N MET A 245 -11.01 -18.63 -14.46
CA MET A 245 -10.83 -19.76 -15.38
C MET A 245 -11.99 -20.74 -15.33
N ASN A 246 -12.46 -21.10 -14.13
CA ASN A 246 -13.43 -22.18 -13.95
C ASN A 246 -14.88 -21.67 -13.94
N THR A 247 -15.15 -20.47 -13.42
CA THR A 247 -16.51 -19.90 -13.39
C THR A 247 -16.77 -19.02 -14.61
N MET A 248 -15.88 -18.06 -14.90
CA MET A 248 -16.06 -17.13 -16.02
C MET A 248 -15.52 -17.65 -17.35
N LYS A 249 -14.80 -18.78 -17.35
CA LYS A 249 -14.21 -19.43 -18.54
C LYS A 249 -13.26 -18.52 -19.33
N LEU A 250 -12.54 -17.65 -18.62
CA LEU A 250 -11.54 -16.76 -19.22
C LEU A 250 -10.22 -17.50 -19.44
N GLU A 251 -9.56 -17.19 -20.54
CA GLU A 251 -8.22 -17.68 -20.84
C GLU A 251 -7.17 -17.00 -19.94
N PRO A 252 -6.12 -17.71 -19.46
CA PRO A 252 -5.06 -17.10 -18.66
C PRO A 252 -4.41 -15.87 -19.29
N HIS A 253 -4.21 -15.87 -20.61
CA HIS A 253 -3.64 -14.72 -21.32
C HIS A 253 -4.52 -13.47 -21.26
N THR A 254 -5.83 -13.61 -21.20
CA THR A 254 -6.75 -12.49 -20.99
C THR A 254 -6.55 -11.88 -19.61
N ILE A 255 -6.36 -12.72 -18.60
CA ILE A 255 -6.21 -12.26 -17.21
C ILE A 255 -4.88 -11.50 -17.04
N ILE A 256 -3.76 -12.02 -17.57
CA ILE A 256 -2.46 -11.35 -17.43
C ILE A 256 -2.36 -10.08 -18.29
N ALA A 257 -3.14 -9.97 -19.36
CA ALA A 257 -3.26 -8.73 -20.12
C ALA A 257 -3.81 -7.58 -19.26
N TYR A 258 -4.61 -7.91 -18.22
CA TYR A 258 -5.19 -6.96 -17.28
C TYR A 258 -4.85 -7.34 -15.83
N PRO A 259 -3.60 -7.09 -15.35
CA PRO A 259 -3.14 -7.60 -14.05
C PRO A 259 -3.94 -7.09 -12.84
N LYS A 260 -4.66 -5.99 -13.00
CA LYS A 260 -5.61 -5.45 -12.01
C LYS A 260 -6.66 -6.50 -11.60
N PHE A 261 -7.02 -7.41 -12.48
CA PHE A 261 -7.96 -8.49 -12.20
C PHE A 261 -7.55 -9.37 -11.02
N LEU A 262 -6.24 -9.58 -10.81
CA LEU A 262 -5.72 -10.35 -9.69
C LEU A 262 -5.96 -9.68 -8.32
N MET A 263 -6.30 -8.39 -8.32
CA MET A 263 -6.50 -7.61 -7.10
C MET A 263 -7.94 -7.65 -6.60
N TYR A 264 -8.90 -8.04 -7.41
CA TYR A 264 -10.30 -8.02 -7.04
C TYR A 264 -10.65 -9.08 -5.97
N ALA A 265 -11.67 -8.77 -5.16
CA ALA A 265 -12.18 -9.68 -4.14
C ALA A 265 -13.27 -10.56 -4.74
N VAL A 266 -13.02 -11.88 -4.84
CA VAL A 266 -13.96 -12.83 -5.45
C VAL A 266 -15.32 -12.75 -4.76
N ASP A 267 -15.38 -13.04 -3.45
CA ASP A 267 -16.66 -13.18 -2.73
C ASP A 267 -17.38 -11.85 -2.50
N LYS A 268 -16.63 -10.74 -2.34
CA LYS A 268 -17.21 -9.43 -2.03
C LYS A 268 -17.54 -8.59 -3.25
N ARG A 269 -16.90 -8.87 -4.41
CA ARG A 269 -17.06 -8.06 -5.62
C ARG A 269 -17.45 -8.89 -6.86
N LEU A 270 -16.68 -9.92 -7.19
CA LEU A 270 -16.86 -10.61 -8.45
C LEU A 270 -18.08 -11.52 -8.42
N ARG A 271 -18.19 -12.40 -7.41
CA ARG A 271 -19.27 -13.40 -7.33
C ARG A 271 -20.69 -12.78 -7.24
N PRO A 272 -20.96 -11.78 -6.37
CA PRO A 272 -22.28 -11.18 -6.32
C PRO A 272 -22.70 -10.57 -7.66
N ARG A 273 -21.83 -9.81 -8.29
CA ARG A 273 -22.11 -9.13 -9.56
C ARG A 273 -22.22 -10.08 -10.74
N TYR A 274 -21.41 -11.14 -10.73
CA TYR A 274 -21.52 -12.19 -11.74
C TYR A 274 -22.89 -12.90 -11.69
N ALA A 275 -23.42 -13.12 -10.48
CA ALA A 275 -24.74 -13.73 -10.31
C ALA A 275 -25.88 -12.83 -10.78
N ASP A 276 -25.75 -11.50 -10.61
CA ASP A 276 -26.82 -10.53 -10.88
C ASP A 276 -26.85 -10.08 -12.36
N GLU A 277 -25.70 -9.92 -13.00
CA GLU A 277 -25.60 -9.21 -14.30
C GLU A 277 -25.25 -10.10 -15.51
N VAL A 278 -24.73 -11.31 -15.29
CA VAL A 278 -24.02 -12.04 -16.36
C VAL A 278 -24.72 -13.24 -17.00
N PRO A 279 -25.85 -13.82 -16.54
CA PRO A 279 -26.45 -14.94 -17.24
C PRO A 279 -26.71 -14.66 -18.73
N GLY A 280 -27.13 -13.44 -19.09
CA GLY A 280 -27.38 -13.05 -20.48
C GLY A 280 -26.14 -12.59 -21.24
N LEU A 281 -25.20 -11.93 -20.60
CA LEU A 281 -23.97 -11.40 -21.24
C LEU A 281 -22.98 -12.52 -21.61
N LEU A 282 -22.86 -13.54 -20.79
CA LEU A 282 -21.99 -14.69 -21.08
C LEU A 282 -22.54 -15.52 -22.24
N GLU A 283 -23.85 -15.71 -22.33
CA GLU A 283 -24.50 -16.40 -23.44
C GLU A 283 -24.36 -15.62 -24.75
N MET A 284 -24.47 -14.30 -24.72
CA MET A 284 -24.20 -13.44 -25.87
C MET A 284 -22.72 -13.54 -26.32
N TYR A 285 -21.76 -13.58 -25.39
CA TYR A 285 -20.35 -13.70 -25.71
C TYR A 285 -19.98 -15.08 -26.26
N VAL A 286 -20.47 -16.15 -25.67
CA VAL A 286 -20.28 -17.54 -26.16
C VAL A 286 -21.01 -17.75 -27.49
N GLY A 287 -22.17 -17.16 -27.67
CA GLY A 287 -22.92 -17.15 -28.92
C GLY A 287 -22.18 -16.42 -30.04
N ALA A 288 -21.60 -15.25 -29.76
CA ALA A 288 -20.80 -14.48 -30.73
C ALA A 288 -19.48 -15.21 -31.09
N LYS A 289 -18.85 -15.93 -30.17
CA LYS A 289 -17.69 -16.78 -30.50
C LYS A 289 -18.05 -17.94 -31.42
N LYS A 290 -19.19 -18.58 -31.22
CA LYS A 290 -19.65 -19.69 -32.09
C LYS A 290 -19.97 -19.17 -33.50
N SER A 291 -20.63 -18.02 -33.64
CA SER A 291 -20.93 -17.42 -34.91
C SER A 291 -19.68 -17.02 -35.72
N LYS A 292 -18.68 -16.39 -35.05
CA LYS A 292 -17.41 -16.01 -35.68
C LYS A 292 -16.55 -17.21 -36.08
N LYS A 293 -16.58 -18.31 -35.30
CA LYS A 293 -15.86 -19.52 -35.66
C LYS A 293 -16.44 -20.14 -36.93
N LEU A 294 -17.76 -20.14 -37.07
CA LEU A 294 -18.43 -20.57 -38.31
C LEU A 294 -18.09 -19.67 -39.52
N GLU A 295 -18.09 -18.34 -39.37
CA GLU A 295 -17.71 -17.40 -40.46
C GLU A 295 -16.22 -17.55 -40.83
N TYR A 296 -15.32 -17.84 -39.88
CA TYR A 296 -13.91 -18.02 -40.20
C TYR A 296 -13.62 -19.33 -40.90
N GLU A 297 -14.39 -20.41 -40.63
CA GLU A 297 -14.27 -21.70 -41.30
C GLU A 297 -14.82 -21.66 -42.73
N ILE A 298 -15.78 -20.76 -43.04
CA ILE A 298 -16.37 -20.59 -44.38
C ILE A 298 -15.45 -19.81 -45.33
N HIS A 299 -14.53 -18.96 -44.81
CA HIS A 299 -13.69 -18.07 -45.62
C HIS A 299 -12.22 -18.45 -45.74
N GLN A 300 -11.81 -19.66 -45.34
CA GLN A 300 -10.43 -20.11 -45.59
C GLN A 300 -10.29 -20.82 -46.96
N PRO A 301 -9.43 -20.33 -47.86
CA PRO A 301 -9.04 -21.10 -49.02
C PRO A 301 -8.21 -22.32 -48.56
N LYS A 302 -8.59 -23.49 -49.07
CA LYS A 302 -7.87 -24.76 -48.83
C LYS A 302 -6.39 -24.59 -49.17
N LYS A 303 -5.53 -24.61 -48.20
CA LYS A 303 -4.07 -24.70 -48.35
C LYS A 303 -3.64 -26.18 -48.26
N HIS A 304 -2.90 -26.59 -49.26
CA HIS A 304 -2.21 -27.85 -49.36
C HIS A 304 -1.23 -28.05 -48.19
N ASN A 305 -1.09 -29.33 -47.81
CA ASN A 305 -0.09 -29.84 -46.86
C ASN A 305 1.33 -29.41 -47.25
N ASP A 306 2.11 -28.97 -46.28
CA ASP A 306 3.51 -29.40 -46.13
C ASP A 306 4.10 -28.99 -44.76
N VAL A 307 4.61 -30.03 -44.10
CA VAL A 307 5.81 -30.14 -43.29
C VAL A 307 6.01 -29.20 -42.08
N ALA A 308 6.12 -29.88 -40.96
CA ALA A 308 6.57 -29.40 -39.67
C ALA A 308 7.90 -28.61 -39.70
N SER A 309 7.92 -27.44 -39.04
CA SER A 309 9.16 -26.94 -38.47
C SER A 309 8.92 -26.14 -37.19
N LYS A 310 9.68 -26.47 -36.19
CA LYS A 310 9.82 -25.79 -34.90
C LYS A 310 10.13 -24.31 -35.14
N THR A 311 9.34 -23.41 -34.58
CA THR A 311 9.69 -21.98 -34.61
C THR A 311 10.05 -21.53 -33.19
N SER A 312 11.34 -21.38 -32.97
CA SER A 312 11.93 -20.62 -31.87
C SER A 312 11.60 -19.13 -32.10
N CYS A 313 11.18 -18.48 -31.05
CA CYS A 313 10.93 -17.04 -31.03
C CYS A 313 12.27 -16.30 -31.12
N SER A 314 12.60 -15.75 -32.29
CA SER A 314 13.73 -14.85 -32.47
C SER A 314 13.23 -13.41 -32.61
N TYR A 315 13.78 -12.54 -31.78
CA TYR A 315 13.53 -11.09 -31.81
C TYR A 315 14.22 -10.45 -33.03
N ILE A 316 13.47 -9.62 -33.73
CA ILE A 316 14.04 -8.65 -34.66
C ILE A 316 14.04 -7.29 -33.96
N THR A 317 15.25 -6.80 -33.68
CA THR A 317 15.52 -5.40 -33.35
C THR A 317 15.63 -4.61 -34.64
N SER A 318 14.75 -3.66 -34.89
CA SER A 318 15.00 -2.55 -35.81
C SER A 318 14.54 -1.26 -35.15
N GLY A 319 15.52 -0.38 -34.92
CA GLY A 319 15.28 0.95 -34.44
C GLY A 319 14.68 1.86 -35.50
N SER A 320 13.88 2.79 -35.06
CA SER A 320 13.84 4.14 -35.63
C SER A 320 12.95 5.04 -34.74
N ASN A 321 13.45 6.21 -34.50
CA ASN A 321 12.97 7.39 -33.81
C ASN A 321 11.47 7.65 -33.90
N SER A 322 10.85 7.87 -32.71
CA SER A 322 9.75 8.81 -32.57
C SER A 322 9.75 9.38 -31.15
N GLU A 323 10.62 10.38 -30.96
CA GLU A 323 10.44 11.36 -29.90
C GLU A 323 9.26 12.27 -30.28
N GLY A 324 8.40 12.51 -29.33
CA GLY A 324 7.35 13.52 -29.38
C GLY A 324 5.95 12.95 -29.41
N ILE A 325 5.31 12.97 -28.27
CA ILE A 325 3.90 13.07 -27.86
C ILE A 325 3.65 12.22 -26.61
N PHE A 326 4.18 12.65 -25.46
CA PHE A 326 3.68 12.24 -24.15
C PHE A 326 3.79 13.42 -23.20
N GLN A 327 2.88 14.37 -23.34
CA GLN A 327 2.57 15.33 -22.29
C GLN A 327 1.13 15.14 -21.84
N GLN A 328 0.97 14.94 -20.53
CA GLN A 328 -0.28 15.04 -19.77
C GLN A 328 -1.47 14.20 -20.24
N LEU A 329 -1.62 13.03 -19.62
CA LEU A 329 -2.93 12.38 -19.51
C LEU A 329 -3.14 11.94 -18.05
N ASP A 330 -4.23 12.42 -17.50
CA ASP A 330 -4.76 12.10 -16.18
C ASP A 330 -5.18 10.63 -16.11
N SER A 331 -5.14 10.02 -14.92
CA SER A 331 -5.37 8.58 -14.71
C SER A 331 -6.75 8.07 -15.17
N SER A 332 -7.71 8.96 -15.44
CA SER A 332 -9.01 8.66 -16.05
C SER A 332 -8.96 8.47 -17.57
N SER A 333 -7.93 9.02 -18.22
CA SER A 333 -7.77 8.99 -19.69
C SER A 333 -6.96 7.78 -20.18
N LEU A 334 -6.26 7.07 -19.32
CA LEU A 334 -5.46 5.90 -19.68
C LEU A 334 -6.32 4.72 -20.18
N GLY A 335 -7.56 4.57 -19.70
CA GLY A 335 -8.49 3.57 -20.20
C GLY A 335 -8.84 3.77 -21.67
N THR A 336 -8.98 5.01 -22.10
CA THR A 336 -9.43 5.34 -23.48
C THR A 336 -8.29 5.24 -24.50
N VAL A 337 -7.05 5.54 -24.13
CA VAL A 337 -5.90 5.49 -25.06
C VAL A 337 -5.45 4.04 -25.32
N PHE A 338 -5.59 3.13 -24.31
CA PHE A 338 -5.30 1.72 -24.52
C PHE A 338 -6.30 1.00 -25.45
N MET A 339 -7.52 1.51 -25.60
CA MET A 339 -8.50 0.98 -26.55
C MET A 339 -8.07 1.13 -28.02
N LEU A 340 -7.17 2.05 -28.33
CA LEU A 340 -6.77 2.35 -29.72
C LEU A 340 -5.58 1.51 -30.22
N LEU A 341 -4.86 0.80 -29.33
CA LEU A 341 -3.63 0.11 -29.69
C LEU A 341 -3.74 -1.43 -29.75
N TRP A 342 -4.92 -2.02 -29.45
CA TRP A 342 -5.08 -3.47 -29.48
C TRP A 342 -6.16 -3.90 -30.47
N PRO A 343 -5.83 -4.72 -31.49
CA PRO A 343 -6.78 -5.08 -32.55
C PRO A 343 -7.80 -6.16 -32.18
N CYS A 344 -7.82 -6.67 -30.92
CA CYS A 344 -8.73 -7.74 -30.55
C CYS A 344 -9.98 -7.20 -29.84
N LYS A 345 -11.09 -7.07 -30.56
CA LYS A 345 -12.40 -6.65 -30.02
C LYS A 345 -12.90 -7.55 -28.88
N GLU A 346 -12.47 -8.79 -28.83
CA GLU A 346 -12.88 -9.77 -27.80
C GLU A 346 -12.26 -9.49 -26.44
N ALA A 347 -10.99 -9.08 -26.39
CA ALA A 347 -10.32 -8.68 -25.14
C ALA A 347 -10.92 -7.40 -24.55
N GLN A 348 -11.37 -6.48 -25.43
CA GLN A 348 -12.04 -5.25 -25.02
C GLN A 348 -13.39 -5.50 -24.34
N VAL A 349 -14.21 -6.41 -24.89
CA VAL A 349 -15.52 -6.74 -24.30
C VAL A 349 -15.35 -7.42 -22.94
N VAL A 350 -14.40 -8.36 -22.82
CA VAL A 350 -14.12 -9.03 -21.53
C VAL A 350 -13.59 -8.03 -20.50
N CYS A 351 -12.71 -7.12 -20.91
CA CYS A 351 -12.21 -6.06 -20.03
C CYS A 351 -13.36 -5.15 -19.55
N MET A 352 -14.21 -4.68 -20.45
CA MET A 352 -15.37 -3.85 -20.13
C MET A 352 -16.34 -4.56 -19.17
N VAL A 353 -16.60 -5.85 -19.37
CA VAL A 353 -17.47 -6.65 -18.49
C VAL A 353 -16.86 -6.82 -17.12
N VAL A 354 -15.57 -7.16 -17.02
CA VAL A 354 -14.91 -7.36 -15.71
C VAL A 354 -14.69 -6.02 -15.00
N GLU A 355 -14.39 -4.94 -15.71
CA GLU A 355 -14.31 -3.59 -15.12
C GLU A 355 -15.68 -3.08 -14.68
N ALA A 356 -16.73 -3.25 -15.48
CA ALA A 356 -18.10 -2.91 -15.10
C ALA A 356 -18.54 -3.69 -13.85
N ILE A 357 -18.20 -4.99 -13.78
CA ILE A 357 -18.46 -5.84 -12.63
C ILE A 357 -17.62 -5.39 -11.39
N ALA A 358 -16.47 -4.77 -11.58
CA ALA A 358 -15.59 -4.37 -10.49
C ALA A 358 -15.80 -2.94 -9.98
N ASP A 359 -16.25 -2.03 -10.85
CA ASP A 359 -16.35 -0.59 -10.57
C ASP A 359 -17.78 -0.12 -10.25
N SER A 360 -18.82 -0.93 -10.53
CA SER A 360 -20.20 -0.72 -10.06
C SER A 360 -20.39 -1.27 -8.65
#